data_c493e102d407ca86a1fd779762e9aa10
#
_entry.id   c493e102d407ca86a1fd779762e9aa10
#
_cell.length_a   1.000
_cell.length_b   1.000
_cell.length_c   1.000
_cell.angle_alpha   90.00
_cell.angle_beta   90.00
_cell.angle_gamma   90.00
#
_symmetry.space_group_name_H-M   'P 1'
#
loop_
_entity.id
_entity.type
_entity.pdbx_description
1 polymer ?
#
loop_
_entity_poly.entity_id
_entity_poly.type
_entity_poly.pdbx_seq_one_letter_code
_entity_poly.pdbx_strand_id
1 'polypeptide(L)'
;MSNLISVAEYTDTLLKHYRIVTVLSERNESKVLRLRHKNLNRDLILRSLNTKVAAYDTLCKVKSENLPEIYDAKVLSDGQIVLEEFISGITVADVMKSGKYRYRGAKHVLSAVCNALSVLHQNGIVHRDVKPENIIISDEGRVVLTDFNISRRISTNTKDTVVMGTVGYASPEQLGVTATDTRTDIYAMGVLLNVMLTGKHPSETLARGKAGKIVKKCTAINPDDRYQSAQKLAEAL
;
A
#
# COMPACT_ATOMS: atom_id res chain seq x y z
N MET A 1 17.94 -20.43 -23.96
CA MET A 1 17.70 -19.50 -22.84
C MET A 1 17.35 -18.17 -23.48
N SER A 2 16.11 -17.68 -23.36
CA SER A 2 15.74 -16.36 -23.86
C SER A 2 16.51 -15.31 -23.03
N ASN A 3 17.35 -14.50 -23.69
CA ASN A 3 17.98 -13.36 -23.02
C ASN A 3 16.86 -12.43 -22.53
N LEU A 4 16.66 -12.38 -21.22
CA LEU A 4 15.79 -11.38 -20.60
C LEU A 4 16.44 -10.01 -20.85
N ILE A 5 15.63 -9.07 -21.35
CA ILE A 5 16.06 -7.67 -21.50
C ILE A 5 16.15 -6.99 -20.14
N SER A 6 16.93 -5.91 -20.06
CA SER A 6 17.10 -5.11 -18.84
C SER A 6 15.90 -4.18 -18.60
N VAL A 7 15.81 -3.66 -17.36
CA VAL A 7 14.83 -2.62 -16.97
C VAL A 7 14.99 -1.37 -17.85
N ALA A 8 16.24 -0.99 -18.17
CA ALA A 8 16.52 0.16 -19.04
C ALA A 8 15.99 -0.06 -20.46
N GLU A 9 16.33 -1.19 -21.09
CA GLU A 9 15.90 -1.52 -22.45
C GLU A 9 14.36 -1.62 -22.57
N TYR A 10 13.70 -2.19 -21.55
CA TYR A 10 12.24 -2.24 -21.52
C TYR A 10 11.63 -0.86 -21.37
N THR A 11 12.21 -0.03 -20.52
CA THR A 11 11.77 1.37 -20.32
C THR A 11 11.91 2.18 -21.61
N ASP A 12 13.03 2.06 -22.31
CA ASP A 12 13.26 2.72 -23.60
C ASP A 12 12.24 2.29 -24.65
N THR A 13 11.85 1.02 -24.62
CA THR A 13 10.80 0.50 -25.52
C THR A 13 9.44 1.14 -25.20
N LEU A 14 9.09 1.29 -23.94
CA LEU A 14 7.86 1.98 -23.53
C LEU A 14 7.89 3.46 -23.92
N LEU A 15 9.03 4.14 -23.80
CA LEU A 15 9.17 5.57 -24.10
C LEU A 15 9.02 5.88 -25.61
N LYS A 16 9.01 4.87 -26.49
CA LYS A 16 8.59 5.06 -27.90
C LYS A 16 7.13 5.48 -27.98
N HIS A 17 6.26 4.96 -27.10
CA HIS A 17 4.82 5.19 -27.08
C HIS A 17 4.34 6.14 -25.99
N TYR A 18 5.15 6.33 -24.95
CA TYR A 18 4.84 7.18 -23.80
C TYR A 18 5.85 8.33 -23.68
N ARG A 19 5.44 9.40 -22.98
CA ARG A 19 6.35 10.45 -22.51
C ARG A 19 6.32 10.48 -20.99
N ILE A 20 7.45 10.79 -20.37
CA ILE A 20 7.53 11.04 -18.93
C ILE A 20 6.85 12.38 -18.63
N VAL A 21 5.86 12.36 -17.73
CA VAL A 21 5.20 13.57 -17.23
C VAL A 21 5.92 14.06 -15.98
N THR A 22 6.20 13.14 -15.03
CA THR A 22 6.83 13.47 -13.75
C THR A 22 7.56 12.25 -13.20
N VAL A 23 8.71 12.47 -12.57
CA VAL A 23 9.36 11.50 -11.69
C VAL A 23 8.74 11.67 -10.32
N LEU A 24 7.98 10.67 -9.87
CA LEU A 24 7.28 10.71 -8.57
C LEU A 24 8.20 10.28 -7.41
N SER A 25 9.09 9.34 -7.67
CA SER A 25 10.08 8.87 -6.69
C SER A 25 11.29 8.27 -7.41
N GLU A 26 12.47 8.48 -6.84
CA GLU A 26 13.70 7.85 -7.26
C GLU A 26 14.55 7.56 -6.02
N ARG A 27 14.73 6.27 -5.69
CA ARG A 27 15.49 5.82 -4.51
C ARG A 27 16.17 4.49 -4.80
N ASN A 28 17.46 4.38 -4.50
CA ASN A 28 18.21 3.11 -4.58
C ASN A 28 17.93 2.33 -5.87
N GLU A 29 18.09 2.99 -7.04
CA GLU A 29 17.85 2.42 -8.37
C GLU A 29 16.38 2.06 -8.69
N SER A 30 15.47 2.23 -7.74
CA SER A 30 14.03 2.08 -7.99
C SER A 30 13.42 3.43 -8.36
N LYS A 31 12.59 3.45 -9.42
CA LYS A 31 11.94 4.67 -9.92
C LYS A 31 10.44 4.48 -10.04
N VAL A 32 9.70 5.55 -9.76
CA VAL A 32 8.27 5.64 -10.02
C VAL A 32 8.02 6.82 -10.93
N LEU A 33 7.55 6.54 -12.13
CA LEU A 33 7.32 7.53 -13.17
C LEU A 33 5.84 7.63 -13.51
N ARG A 34 5.32 8.85 -13.62
CA ARG A 34 4.06 9.09 -14.30
C ARG A 34 4.34 9.22 -15.79
N LEU A 35 3.77 8.35 -16.57
CA LEU A 35 3.86 8.32 -18.02
C LEU A 35 2.53 8.72 -18.65
N ARG A 36 2.58 9.40 -19.80
CA ARG A 36 1.41 9.69 -20.63
C ARG A 36 1.56 9.07 -22.01
N HIS A 37 0.57 8.32 -22.43
CA HIS A 37 0.53 7.79 -23.79
C HIS A 37 0.45 8.92 -24.82
N LYS A 38 1.34 8.89 -25.84
CA LYS A 38 1.50 10.00 -26.81
C LYS A 38 0.22 10.32 -27.59
N ASN A 39 -0.59 9.29 -27.91
CA ASN A 39 -1.76 9.43 -28.76
C ASN A 39 -3.10 9.34 -28.02
N LEU A 40 -3.16 8.68 -26.84
CA LEU A 40 -4.43 8.36 -26.18
C LEU A 40 -4.74 9.30 -25.00
N ASN A 41 -3.84 10.25 -24.68
CA ASN A 41 -3.94 11.16 -23.50
C ASN A 41 -4.25 10.42 -22.19
N ARG A 42 -3.78 9.16 -22.06
CA ARG A 42 -3.97 8.31 -20.90
C ARG A 42 -2.69 8.23 -20.09
N ASP A 43 -2.81 8.45 -18.80
CA ASP A 43 -1.69 8.36 -17.87
C ASP A 43 -1.62 6.96 -17.24
N LEU A 44 -0.41 6.54 -16.91
CA LEU A 44 -0.12 5.35 -16.12
C LEU A 44 1.10 5.59 -15.23
N ILE A 45 1.28 4.73 -14.25
CA ILE A 45 2.48 4.64 -13.44
C ILE A 45 3.36 3.51 -13.95
N LEU A 46 4.63 3.82 -14.16
CA LEU A 46 5.70 2.85 -14.33
C LEU A 46 6.50 2.78 -13.02
N ARG A 47 6.57 1.60 -12.43
CA ARG A 47 7.51 1.32 -11.34
C ARG A 47 8.65 0.44 -11.87
N SER A 48 9.88 0.85 -11.63
CA SER A 48 11.05 -0.01 -11.78
C SER A 48 11.55 -0.41 -10.39
N LEU A 49 11.72 -1.70 -10.17
CA LEU A 49 12.14 -2.30 -8.91
C LEU A 49 13.40 -3.10 -9.17
N ASN A 50 14.40 -2.99 -8.31
CA ASN A 50 15.67 -3.74 -8.38
C ASN A 50 15.53 -5.21 -7.92
N THR A 51 14.38 -5.58 -7.37
CA THR A 51 14.09 -6.95 -6.93
C THR A 51 12.68 -7.35 -7.33
N LYS A 52 12.45 -8.67 -7.48
CA LYS A 52 11.11 -9.20 -7.73
C LYS A 52 10.24 -9.09 -6.48
N VAL A 53 9.09 -8.47 -6.61
CA VAL A 53 8.00 -8.47 -5.62
C VAL A 53 6.91 -9.43 -6.10
N ALA A 54 6.87 -10.63 -5.52
CA ALA A 54 6.00 -11.71 -5.97
C ALA A 54 4.48 -11.42 -5.84
N ALA A 55 4.11 -10.41 -5.05
CA ALA A 55 2.72 -9.99 -4.91
C ALA A 55 2.13 -9.49 -6.25
N TYR A 56 2.92 -8.87 -7.11
CA TYR A 56 2.46 -8.36 -8.40
C TYR A 56 1.99 -9.46 -9.36
N ASP A 57 2.54 -10.69 -9.28
CA ASP A 57 2.06 -11.85 -10.09
C ASP A 57 0.57 -12.16 -9.81
N THR A 58 0.12 -11.88 -8.59
CA THR A 58 -1.27 -12.06 -8.16
C THR A 58 -2.09 -10.79 -8.40
N LEU A 59 -1.53 -9.62 -8.12
CA LEU A 59 -2.20 -8.31 -8.25
C LEU A 59 -2.66 -8.03 -9.69
N CYS A 60 -1.93 -8.49 -10.71
CA CYS A 60 -2.36 -8.41 -12.12
C CYS A 60 -3.72 -9.08 -12.39
N LYS A 61 -4.19 -9.97 -11.51
CA LYS A 61 -5.45 -10.71 -11.65
C LYS A 61 -6.54 -10.21 -10.73
N VAL A 62 -6.20 -9.32 -9.81
CA VAL A 62 -7.10 -8.79 -8.78
C VAL A 62 -7.74 -7.50 -9.28
N LYS A 63 -9.06 -7.40 -9.13
CA LYS A 63 -9.82 -6.17 -9.39
C LYS A 63 -10.52 -5.71 -8.13
N SER A 64 -10.38 -4.44 -7.79
CA SER A 64 -11.04 -3.82 -6.65
C SER A 64 -11.15 -2.32 -6.88
N GLU A 65 -12.26 -1.73 -6.47
CA GLU A 65 -12.41 -0.26 -6.49
C GLU A 65 -11.40 0.46 -5.59
N ASN A 66 -10.90 -0.24 -4.56
CA ASN A 66 -10.01 0.35 -3.57
C ASN A 66 -8.52 -0.02 -3.79
N LEU A 67 -8.19 -0.61 -4.94
CA LEU A 67 -6.82 -0.91 -5.39
C LEU A 67 -6.61 -0.32 -6.79
N PRO A 68 -5.37 0.07 -7.17
CA PRO A 68 -5.06 0.40 -8.55
C PRO A 68 -5.13 -0.85 -9.43
N GLU A 69 -5.56 -0.71 -10.67
CA GLU A 69 -5.45 -1.78 -11.65
C GLU A 69 -3.97 -1.97 -12.03
N ILE A 70 -3.47 -3.20 -11.95
CA ILE A 70 -2.14 -3.55 -12.41
C ILE A 70 -2.26 -4.08 -13.83
N TYR A 71 -1.76 -3.32 -14.80
CA TYR A 71 -1.86 -3.67 -16.22
C TYR A 71 -0.86 -4.74 -16.63
N ASP A 72 0.36 -4.66 -16.09
CA ASP A 72 1.44 -5.61 -16.39
C ASP A 72 2.49 -5.61 -15.27
N ALA A 73 3.15 -6.76 -15.06
CA ALA A 73 4.27 -6.90 -14.15
C ALA A 73 5.27 -7.90 -14.73
N LYS A 74 6.44 -7.42 -15.15
CA LYS A 74 7.47 -8.24 -15.82
C LYS A 74 8.74 -8.31 -14.99
N VAL A 75 9.22 -9.52 -14.79
CA VAL A 75 10.57 -9.78 -14.27
C VAL A 75 11.55 -9.71 -15.43
N LEU A 76 12.61 -8.94 -15.27
CA LEU A 76 13.64 -8.65 -16.24
C LEU A 76 15.00 -9.15 -15.72
N SER A 77 16.08 -8.95 -16.50
CA SER A 77 17.41 -9.48 -16.12
C SER A 77 17.97 -8.86 -14.84
N ASP A 78 17.63 -7.61 -14.55
CA ASP A 78 18.19 -6.77 -13.48
C ASP A 78 17.10 -6.19 -12.53
N GLY A 79 15.86 -6.68 -12.62
CA GLY A 79 14.79 -6.18 -11.77
C GLY A 79 13.39 -6.59 -12.21
N GLN A 80 12.43 -5.75 -11.84
CA GLN A 80 11.02 -5.91 -12.22
C GLN A 80 10.44 -4.57 -12.67
N ILE A 81 9.61 -4.58 -13.70
CA ILE A 81 8.77 -3.44 -14.10
C ILE A 81 7.32 -3.76 -13.80
N VAL A 82 6.61 -2.75 -13.29
CA VAL A 82 5.16 -2.79 -13.07
C VAL A 82 4.53 -1.59 -13.77
N LEU A 83 3.47 -1.86 -14.54
CA LEU A 83 2.60 -0.85 -15.14
C LEU A 83 1.28 -0.86 -14.39
N GLU A 84 0.91 0.26 -13.81
CA GLU A 84 -0.31 0.37 -13.00
C GLU A 84 -1.12 1.61 -13.31
N GLU A 85 -2.37 1.61 -12.91
CA GLU A 85 -3.29 2.73 -13.00
C GLU A 85 -2.70 3.99 -12.35
N PHE A 86 -2.74 5.12 -13.05
CA PHE A 86 -2.50 6.43 -12.44
C PHE A 86 -3.78 6.92 -11.78
N ILE A 87 -3.75 7.13 -10.47
CA ILE A 87 -4.86 7.70 -9.71
C ILE A 87 -4.65 9.22 -9.61
N SER A 88 -5.48 9.99 -10.31
CA SER A 88 -5.52 11.44 -10.12
C SER A 88 -6.21 11.77 -8.81
N GLY A 89 -5.57 12.55 -7.94
CA GLY A 89 -6.08 12.87 -6.61
C GLY A 89 -4.98 13.31 -5.66
N ILE A 90 -5.30 13.32 -4.37
CA ILE A 90 -4.40 13.72 -3.29
C ILE A 90 -4.26 12.59 -2.27
N THR A 91 -3.12 12.53 -1.59
CA THR A 91 -2.92 11.53 -0.53
C THR A 91 -3.67 11.90 0.75
N VAL A 92 -3.99 10.90 1.56
CA VAL A 92 -4.52 11.14 2.93
C VAL A 92 -3.54 11.97 3.74
N ALA A 93 -2.22 11.79 3.52
CA ALA A 93 -1.19 12.60 4.14
C ALA A 93 -1.31 14.09 3.77
N ASP A 94 -1.59 14.40 2.49
CA ASP A 94 -1.78 15.78 2.06
C ASP A 94 -3.04 16.41 2.65
N VAL A 95 -4.14 15.66 2.72
CA VAL A 95 -5.36 16.12 3.41
C VAL A 95 -5.07 16.44 4.88
N MET A 96 -4.26 15.61 5.55
CA MET A 96 -3.90 15.81 6.96
C MET A 96 -3.05 17.06 7.21
N LYS A 97 -2.33 17.57 6.22
CA LYS A 97 -1.63 18.86 6.32
C LYS A 97 -2.60 20.03 6.55
N SER A 98 -3.84 19.93 6.06
CA SER A 98 -4.89 20.93 6.26
C SER A 98 -5.64 20.77 7.59
N GLY A 99 -5.39 19.71 8.35
CA GLY A 99 -5.99 19.45 9.65
C GLY A 99 -6.31 17.98 9.91
N LYS A 100 -6.89 17.75 11.07
CA LYS A 100 -7.26 16.40 11.50
C LYS A 100 -8.62 15.98 10.91
N TYR A 101 -8.75 14.70 10.65
CA TYR A 101 -10.05 14.14 10.27
C TYR A 101 -11.05 14.18 11.43
N ARG A 102 -12.32 14.39 11.10
CA ARG A 102 -13.43 13.99 11.98
C ARG A 102 -13.64 12.49 11.86
N TYR A 103 -14.19 11.85 12.88
CA TYR A 103 -14.40 10.39 12.92
C TYR A 103 -15.14 9.85 11.67
N ARG A 104 -16.17 10.56 11.19
CA ARG A 104 -16.92 10.15 10.00
C ARG A 104 -16.04 10.08 8.74
N GLY A 105 -15.16 11.06 8.55
CA GLY A 105 -14.21 11.07 7.42
C GLY A 105 -13.15 9.97 7.55
N ALA A 106 -12.57 9.81 8.76
CA ALA A 106 -11.63 8.74 9.03
C ALA A 106 -12.26 7.36 8.80
N LYS A 107 -13.49 7.13 9.32
CA LYS A 107 -14.24 5.90 9.08
C LYS A 107 -14.42 5.61 7.59
N HIS A 108 -14.79 6.62 6.78
CA HIS A 108 -14.96 6.44 5.33
C HIS A 108 -13.67 5.93 4.68
N VAL A 109 -12.54 6.60 4.95
CA VAL A 109 -11.22 6.18 4.43
C VAL A 109 -10.86 4.78 4.90
N LEU A 110 -10.97 4.52 6.23
CA LEU A 110 -10.60 3.21 6.77
C LEU A 110 -11.48 2.08 6.23
N SER A 111 -12.79 2.32 6.04
CA SER A 111 -13.68 1.30 5.45
C SER A 111 -13.25 0.91 4.05
N ALA A 112 -12.88 1.89 3.21
CA ALA A 112 -12.37 1.64 1.87
C ALA A 112 -11.03 0.87 1.89
N VAL A 113 -10.11 1.26 2.79
CA VAL A 113 -8.83 0.54 2.97
C VAL A 113 -9.07 -0.88 3.50
N CYS A 114 -10.03 -1.09 4.41
CA CYS A 114 -10.41 -2.44 4.85
C CYS A 114 -10.92 -3.30 3.68
N ASN A 115 -11.68 -2.73 2.74
CA ASN A 115 -12.12 -3.45 1.54
C ASN A 115 -10.91 -3.85 0.68
N ALA A 116 -9.98 -2.91 0.44
CA ALA A 116 -8.72 -3.21 -0.27
C ALA A 116 -7.94 -4.34 0.40
N LEU A 117 -7.72 -4.23 1.71
CA LEU A 117 -7.00 -5.24 2.49
C LEU A 117 -7.72 -6.59 2.50
N SER A 118 -9.05 -6.61 2.57
CA SER A 118 -9.82 -7.87 2.51
C SER A 118 -9.56 -8.60 1.20
N VAL A 119 -9.52 -7.88 0.07
CA VAL A 119 -9.21 -8.46 -1.24
C VAL A 119 -7.77 -8.97 -1.29
N LEU A 120 -6.79 -8.21 -0.79
CA LEU A 120 -5.39 -8.63 -0.72
C LEU A 120 -5.22 -9.89 0.13
N HIS A 121 -5.79 -9.89 1.35
CA HIS A 121 -5.68 -10.98 2.31
C HIS A 121 -6.32 -12.28 1.78
N GLN A 122 -7.46 -12.21 1.10
CA GLN A 122 -8.10 -13.35 0.43
C GLN A 122 -7.19 -13.95 -0.66
N ASN A 123 -6.34 -13.15 -1.27
CA ASN A 123 -5.36 -13.58 -2.26
C ASN A 123 -3.98 -13.91 -1.65
N GLY A 124 -3.90 -14.01 -0.33
CA GLY A 124 -2.67 -14.37 0.38
C GLY A 124 -1.59 -13.28 0.34
N ILE A 125 -1.97 -12.01 0.17
CA ILE A 125 -1.04 -10.87 0.14
C ILE A 125 -1.22 -10.04 1.40
N VAL A 126 -0.12 -9.73 2.09
CA VAL A 126 -0.04 -8.75 3.18
C VAL A 126 0.60 -7.49 2.62
N HIS A 127 0.00 -6.32 2.87
CA HIS A 127 0.47 -5.04 2.30
C HIS A 127 1.75 -4.54 2.98
N ARG A 128 1.79 -4.53 4.32
CA ARG A 128 2.95 -4.22 5.18
C ARG A 128 3.36 -2.73 5.24
N ASP A 129 2.74 -1.86 4.45
CA ASP A 129 3.05 -0.41 4.45
C ASP A 129 1.78 0.45 4.38
N VAL A 130 0.76 0.12 5.18
CA VAL A 130 -0.45 0.93 5.28
C VAL A 130 -0.14 2.21 6.06
N LYS A 131 -0.22 3.36 5.37
CA LYS A 131 0.04 4.69 5.93
C LYS A 131 -0.63 5.78 5.10
N PRO A 132 -0.76 7.02 5.60
CA PRO A 132 -1.46 8.11 4.90
C PRO A 132 -0.90 8.42 3.50
N GLU A 133 0.41 8.27 3.30
CA GLU A 133 1.10 8.55 2.04
C GLU A 133 0.71 7.55 0.94
N ASN A 134 0.34 6.33 1.32
CA ASN A 134 0.00 5.23 0.41
C ASN A 134 -1.51 5.11 0.17
N ILE A 135 -2.32 6.08 0.61
CA ILE A 135 -3.76 6.13 0.39
C ILE A 135 -4.10 7.38 -0.39
N ILE A 136 -4.65 7.23 -1.59
CA ILE A 136 -5.04 8.32 -2.47
C ILE A 136 -6.57 8.45 -2.44
N ILE A 137 -7.05 9.67 -2.30
CA ILE A 137 -8.45 10.05 -2.55
C ILE A 137 -8.48 10.64 -3.95
N SER A 138 -9.11 9.92 -4.89
CA SER A 138 -9.19 10.38 -6.28
C SER A 138 -10.08 11.61 -6.42
N ASP A 139 -9.94 12.30 -7.55
CA ASP A 139 -10.76 13.47 -7.89
C ASP A 139 -12.26 13.13 -7.93
N GLU A 140 -12.61 11.86 -8.20
CA GLU A 140 -14.00 11.33 -8.17
C GLU A 140 -14.42 10.83 -6.77
N GLY A 141 -13.56 10.95 -5.75
CA GLY A 141 -13.84 10.53 -4.38
C GLY A 141 -13.57 9.05 -4.07
N ARG A 142 -12.99 8.29 -5.02
CA ARG A 142 -12.55 6.90 -4.81
C ARG A 142 -11.34 6.87 -3.87
N VAL A 143 -11.36 6.05 -2.84
CA VAL A 143 -10.22 5.85 -1.93
C VAL A 143 -9.44 4.62 -2.36
N VAL A 144 -8.16 4.78 -2.65
CA VAL A 144 -7.31 3.73 -3.24
C VAL A 144 -6.06 3.53 -2.39
N LEU A 145 -5.81 2.29 -1.97
CA LEU A 145 -4.58 1.87 -1.32
C LEU A 145 -3.55 1.50 -2.39
N THR A 146 -2.37 2.11 -2.33
CA THR A 146 -1.30 2.00 -3.34
C THR A 146 0.01 1.56 -2.70
N ASP A 147 1.02 1.33 -3.53
CA ASP A 147 2.42 1.02 -3.14
C ASP A 147 2.62 -0.35 -2.49
N PHE A 148 2.77 -1.37 -3.35
CA PHE A 148 2.96 -2.76 -2.95
C PHE A 148 4.44 -3.19 -2.91
N ASN A 149 5.39 -2.25 -2.87
CA ASN A 149 6.83 -2.54 -3.01
C ASN A 149 7.38 -3.49 -1.95
N ILE A 150 6.81 -3.47 -0.74
CA ILE A 150 7.18 -4.38 0.35
C ILE A 150 6.10 -5.40 0.70
N SER A 151 5.07 -5.50 -0.16
CA SER A 151 4.01 -6.49 0.02
C SER A 151 4.55 -7.90 -0.14
N ARG A 152 3.98 -8.81 0.63
CA ARG A 152 4.43 -10.21 0.68
C ARG A 152 3.28 -11.17 0.44
N ARG A 153 3.57 -12.26 -0.27
CA ARG A 153 2.70 -13.45 -0.27
C ARG A 153 2.93 -14.26 1.00
N ILE A 154 1.86 -14.62 1.67
CA ILE A 154 1.92 -15.48 2.84
C ILE A 154 2.46 -16.86 2.39
N SER A 155 3.58 -17.28 2.95
CA SER A 155 4.17 -18.60 2.73
C SER A 155 4.37 -19.30 4.07
N THR A 156 4.17 -20.59 4.11
CA THR A 156 4.12 -21.40 5.34
C THR A 156 5.46 -21.50 6.09
N ASN A 157 6.60 -21.04 5.54
CA ASN A 157 7.92 -21.43 6.08
C ASN A 157 9.02 -20.34 6.11
N THR A 158 8.72 -19.04 6.01
CA THR A 158 9.81 -18.04 6.06
C THR A 158 9.56 -16.96 7.11
N LYS A 159 10.46 -16.88 8.10
CA LYS A 159 10.60 -15.69 8.96
C LYS A 159 10.99 -14.50 8.09
N ASP A 160 10.50 -13.33 8.43
CA ASP A 160 10.98 -12.10 7.80
C ASP A 160 12.46 -11.89 8.21
N THR A 161 13.34 -11.90 7.23
CA THR A 161 14.79 -11.77 7.45
C THR A 161 15.26 -10.32 7.43
N VAL A 162 14.39 -9.40 7.03
CA VAL A 162 14.69 -7.97 6.89
C VAL A 162 13.61 -7.16 7.57
N VAL A 163 14.00 -6.21 8.40
CA VAL A 163 13.10 -5.21 8.98
C VAL A 163 12.56 -4.34 7.86
N MET A 164 11.26 -4.42 7.61
CA MET A 164 10.58 -3.66 6.56
C MET A 164 9.35 -2.96 7.13
N GLY A 165 9.09 -1.76 6.67
CA GLY A 165 7.93 -0.95 7.05
C GLY A 165 8.32 0.47 7.41
N THR A 166 7.32 1.32 7.50
CA THR A 166 7.52 2.73 7.87
C THR A 166 7.55 2.86 9.39
N VAL A 167 8.61 3.51 9.90
CA VAL A 167 8.72 3.81 11.34
C VAL A 167 7.45 4.48 11.85
N GLY A 168 6.91 3.96 12.95
CA GLY A 168 5.66 4.43 13.54
C GLY A 168 4.39 3.73 13.04
N TYR A 169 4.41 3.05 11.89
CA TYR A 169 3.29 2.25 11.37
C TYR A 169 3.58 0.74 11.39
N ALA A 170 4.86 0.37 11.37
CA ALA A 170 5.28 -1.02 11.41
C ALA A 170 4.85 -1.70 12.70
N SER A 171 4.27 -2.88 12.57
CA SER A 171 3.89 -3.71 13.72
C SER A 171 5.12 -4.35 14.39
N PRO A 172 5.02 -4.77 15.67
CA PRO A 172 6.13 -5.42 16.37
C PRO A 172 6.73 -6.62 15.62
N GLU A 173 5.89 -7.42 14.97
CA GLU A 173 6.33 -8.57 14.19
C GLU A 173 7.15 -8.17 12.94
N GLN A 174 6.88 -7.00 12.33
CA GLN A 174 7.70 -6.48 11.22
C GLN A 174 9.12 -6.10 11.65
N LEU A 175 9.33 -5.87 12.92
CA LEU A 175 10.65 -5.60 13.48
C LEU A 175 11.47 -6.87 13.73
N GLY A 176 11.04 -8.02 13.20
CA GLY A 176 11.78 -9.29 13.25
C GLY A 176 11.47 -10.15 14.45
N VAL A 177 10.40 -9.87 15.20
CA VAL A 177 10.01 -10.65 16.38
C VAL A 177 9.31 -11.94 15.98
N THR A 178 8.38 -11.88 15.00
CA THR A 178 7.63 -13.06 14.50
C THR A 178 7.34 -12.91 13.00
N ALA A 179 6.82 -13.98 12.36
CA ALA A 179 6.40 -13.91 10.95
C ALA A 179 5.20 -12.95 10.78
N THR A 180 5.23 -12.11 9.74
CA THR A 180 4.12 -11.22 9.41
C THR A 180 2.96 -11.97 8.77
N ASP A 181 1.73 -11.63 9.15
CA ASP A 181 0.49 -12.11 8.54
C ASP A 181 -0.50 -10.95 8.31
N THR A 182 -1.74 -11.27 7.97
CA THR A 182 -2.78 -10.26 7.67
C THR A 182 -3.04 -9.29 8.83
N ARG A 183 -2.76 -9.68 10.06
CA ARG A 183 -2.95 -8.87 11.28
C ARG A 183 -1.88 -7.80 11.45
N THR A 184 -0.80 -7.89 10.69
CA THR A 184 0.19 -6.82 10.52
C THR A 184 -0.46 -5.56 9.93
N ASP A 185 -1.26 -5.72 8.88
CA ASP A 185 -1.99 -4.58 8.29
C ASP A 185 -3.05 -4.02 9.24
N ILE A 186 -3.67 -4.86 10.07
CA ILE A 186 -4.62 -4.42 11.10
C ILE A 186 -3.95 -3.50 12.15
N TYR A 187 -2.71 -3.81 12.54
CA TYR A 187 -1.95 -2.94 13.42
C TYR A 187 -1.76 -1.54 12.79
N ALA A 188 -1.28 -1.50 11.56
CA ALA A 188 -1.08 -0.25 10.82
C ALA A 188 -2.38 0.55 10.66
N MET A 189 -3.53 -0.12 10.43
CA MET A 189 -4.86 0.51 10.38
C MET A 189 -5.24 1.17 11.71
N GLY A 190 -4.89 0.56 12.84
CA GLY A 190 -5.10 1.16 14.15
C GLY A 190 -4.28 2.44 14.34
N VAL A 191 -3.01 2.40 13.97
CA VAL A 191 -2.13 3.59 13.98
C VAL A 191 -2.69 4.67 13.06
N LEU A 192 -3.07 4.33 11.83
CA LEU A 192 -3.67 5.23 10.86
C LEU A 192 -4.91 5.94 11.42
N LEU A 193 -5.86 5.20 12.00
CA LEU A 193 -7.06 5.78 12.64
C LEU A 193 -6.66 6.81 13.69
N ASN A 194 -5.73 6.47 14.55
CA ASN A 194 -5.28 7.37 15.62
C ASN A 194 -4.66 8.64 15.08
N VAL A 195 -3.73 8.51 14.13
CA VAL A 195 -3.01 9.65 13.55
C VAL A 195 -3.97 10.57 12.79
N MET A 196 -4.93 10.02 12.04
CA MET A 196 -5.97 10.83 11.37
C MET A 196 -6.79 11.65 12.35
N LEU A 197 -7.13 11.12 13.52
CA LEU A 197 -7.98 11.78 14.50
C LEU A 197 -7.23 12.72 15.45
N THR A 198 -6.00 12.39 15.80
CA THR A 198 -5.23 13.11 16.84
C THR A 198 -4.07 13.91 16.26
N GLY A 199 -3.56 13.54 15.08
CA GLY A 199 -2.31 14.04 14.51
C GLY A 199 -1.06 13.44 15.18
N LYS A 200 -1.23 12.43 16.07
CA LYS A 200 -0.14 11.86 16.87
C LYS A 200 -0.17 10.33 16.87
N HIS A 201 0.99 9.72 17.07
CA HIS A 201 1.09 8.28 17.27
C HIS A 201 0.30 7.82 18.52
N PRO A 202 -0.29 6.58 18.54
CA PRO A 202 -1.06 6.08 19.69
C PRO A 202 -0.29 6.06 21.01
N SER A 203 1.05 5.92 20.98
CA SER A 203 1.90 5.98 22.17
C SER A 203 2.01 7.36 22.79
N GLU A 204 1.77 8.42 22.01
CA GLU A 204 1.81 9.80 22.50
C GLU A 204 0.42 10.29 22.93
N THR A 205 -0.57 10.04 22.11
CA THR A 205 -1.95 10.49 22.36
C THR A 205 -2.93 9.50 21.75
N LEU A 206 -3.75 8.90 22.58
CA LEU A 206 -4.78 7.97 22.13
C LEU A 206 -6.08 8.72 21.81
N ALA A 207 -6.72 8.36 20.70
CA ALA A 207 -8.05 8.82 20.35
C ALA A 207 -9.07 8.46 21.46
N ARG A 208 -10.13 9.26 21.61
CA ARG A 208 -11.13 9.08 22.67
C ARG A 208 -12.32 8.24 22.22
N GLY A 209 -13.09 7.74 23.16
CA GLY A 209 -14.37 7.05 22.93
C GLY A 209 -14.23 5.77 22.13
N LYS A 210 -15.15 5.54 21.18
CA LYS A 210 -15.18 4.34 20.32
C LYS A 210 -13.90 4.17 19.55
N ALA A 211 -13.38 5.24 18.94
CA ALA A 211 -12.15 5.20 18.16
C ALA A 211 -10.96 4.71 19.00
N GLY A 212 -10.80 5.21 20.23
CA GLY A 212 -9.72 4.77 21.10
C GLY A 212 -9.78 3.29 21.48
N LYS A 213 -11.00 2.73 21.64
CA LYS A 213 -11.17 1.28 21.85
C LYS A 213 -10.73 0.47 20.63
N ILE A 214 -11.08 0.93 19.43
CA ILE A 214 -10.68 0.30 18.17
C ILE A 214 -9.16 0.36 18.02
N VAL A 215 -8.55 1.53 18.21
CA VAL A 215 -7.09 1.72 18.13
C VAL A 215 -6.37 0.77 19.09
N LYS A 216 -6.76 0.74 20.36
CA LYS A 216 -6.14 -0.17 21.36
C LYS A 216 -6.18 -1.63 20.93
N LYS A 217 -7.31 -2.07 20.38
CA LYS A 217 -7.45 -3.45 19.91
C LYS A 217 -6.60 -3.71 18.68
N CYS A 218 -6.58 -2.81 17.71
CA CYS A 218 -5.74 -2.95 16.51
C CYS A 218 -4.25 -3.00 16.85
N THR A 219 -3.80 -2.16 17.82
CA THR A 219 -2.38 -2.00 18.16
C THR A 219 -1.93 -2.88 19.34
N ALA A 220 -2.67 -3.93 19.67
CA ALA A 220 -2.24 -4.92 20.63
C ALA A 220 -0.90 -5.56 20.20
N ILE A 221 -0.01 -5.80 21.18
CA ILE A 221 1.31 -6.39 20.91
C ILE A 221 1.14 -7.79 20.31
N ASN A 222 0.33 -8.65 20.98
CA ASN A 222 0.01 -9.96 20.47
C ASN A 222 -1.01 -9.85 19.32
N PRO A 223 -0.70 -10.34 18.11
CA PRO A 223 -1.63 -10.36 16.98
C PRO A 223 -2.97 -11.06 17.28
N ASP A 224 -2.99 -12.05 18.17
CA ASP A 224 -4.21 -12.79 18.54
C ASP A 224 -5.24 -11.91 19.26
N ASP A 225 -4.80 -10.83 19.91
CA ASP A 225 -5.67 -9.86 20.60
C ASP A 225 -6.24 -8.79 19.64
N ARG A 226 -5.77 -8.73 18.38
CA ARG A 226 -6.23 -7.78 17.37
C ARG A 226 -7.55 -8.27 16.73
N TYR A 227 -8.12 -7.44 15.86
CA TYR A 227 -9.13 -7.92 14.90
C TYR A 227 -8.48 -8.95 13.97
N GLN A 228 -9.16 -10.07 13.77
CA GLN A 228 -8.57 -11.21 13.02
C GLN A 228 -8.74 -11.08 11.50
N SER A 229 -9.42 -10.04 11.02
CA SER A 229 -9.51 -9.71 9.59
C SER A 229 -9.84 -8.23 9.39
N ALA A 230 -9.52 -7.71 8.19
CA ALA A 230 -9.90 -6.36 7.79
C ALA A 230 -11.42 -6.18 7.78
N GLN A 231 -12.19 -7.22 7.44
CA GLN A 231 -13.65 -7.18 7.50
C GLN A 231 -14.14 -6.99 8.95
N LYS A 232 -13.57 -7.71 9.92
CA LYS A 232 -13.94 -7.55 11.35
C LYS A 232 -13.60 -6.16 11.88
N LEU A 233 -12.54 -5.55 11.40
CA LEU A 233 -12.22 -4.16 11.70
C LEU A 233 -13.25 -3.21 11.08
N ALA A 234 -13.64 -3.41 9.81
CA ALA A 234 -14.64 -2.58 9.13
C ALA A 234 -15.99 -2.59 9.85
N GLU A 235 -16.44 -3.77 10.33
CA GLU A 235 -17.67 -3.92 11.14
C GLU A 235 -17.62 -3.14 12.46
N ALA A 236 -16.43 -2.98 13.02
CA ALA A 236 -16.22 -2.26 14.28
C ALA A 236 -16.17 -0.74 14.12
N LEU A 237 -15.84 -0.20 12.92
CA LEU A 237 -15.82 1.22 12.61
C LEU A 237 -17.24 1.82 12.62
#